data_827bad947389d8d7b4911bffa6b45d54
#
_entry.id   827bad947389d8d7b4911bffa6b45d54
#
_cell.length_a   1.000
_cell.length_b   1.000
_cell.length_c   1.000
_cell.angle_alpha   90.00
_cell.angle_beta   90.00
_cell.angle_gamma   90.00
#
_symmetry.space_group_name_H-M   'P 1'
#
loop_
_entity.id
_entity.type
_entity.pdbx_description
1 polymer ?
#
loop_
_entity_poly.entity_id
_entity_poly.type
_entity_poly.pdbx_seq_one_letter_code
_entity_poly.pdbx_strand_id
1 'polypeptide(L)'
;MVALAGGNDIKCANYATYGTRKLSVNILKALKNRKACLISNHGQIAYDDNLSKAFELAEEVENLSLQYITALKIGKPKILSNVEMNKVLAKAKNYKRG
;
A
#
# COMPACT_ATOMS: atom_id res chain seq x y z
N MET A 1 -1.54 2.85 -8.28
CA MET A 1 -2.88 2.39 -7.89
C MET A 1 -2.80 1.52 -6.65
N VAL A 2 -3.64 1.82 -5.67
CA VAL A 2 -3.72 1.06 -4.41
C VAL A 2 -3.93 -0.44 -4.66
N ALA A 3 -4.69 -0.79 -5.69
CA ALA A 3 -4.95 -2.18 -6.06
C ALA A 3 -3.69 -3.02 -6.29
N LEU A 4 -2.60 -2.41 -6.72
CA LEU A 4 -1.33 -3.12 -6.94
C LEU A 4 -0.68 -3.59 -5.65
N ALA A 5 -1.05 -2.99 -4.51
CA ALA A 5 -0.58 -3.41 -3.19
C ALA A 5 -1.37 -4.62 -2.63
N GLY A 6 -2.33 -5.16 -3.40
CA GLY A 6 -3.04 -6.39 -3.07
C GLY A 6 -4.39 -6.22 -2.40
N GLY A 7 -4.88 -4.99 -2.23
CA GLY A 7 -6.16 -4.74 -1.58
C GLY A 7 -6.77 -3.40 -1.96
N ASN A 8 -7.75 -2.96 -1.20
CA ASN A 8 -8.46 -1.71 -1.45
C ASN A 8 -7.92 -0.51 -0.65
N ASP A 9 -6.90 -0.74 0.16
CA ASP A 9 -6.21 0.30 0.91
C ASP A 9 -4.75 -0.09 1.16
N ILE A 10 -3.96 0.87 1.65
CA ILE A 10 -2.62 0.65 2.17
C ILE A 10 -2.69 0.98 3.66
N LYS A 11 -2.47 -0.03 4.49
CA LYS A 11 -2.55 0.13 5.94
C LYS A 11 -1.27 0.72 6.50
N CYS A 12 -1.39 1.39 7.64
CA CYS A 12 -0.25 1.90 8.39
C CYS A 12 -0.05 1.04 9.64
N ALA A 13 1.11 0.40 9.77
CA ALA A 13 1.46 -0.36 10.96
C ALA A 13 1.63 0.60 12.15
N ASN A 14 1.12 0.20 13.32
CA ASN A 14 1.26 0.98 14.53
C ASN A 14 2.74 1.14 14.90
N TYR A 15 3.06 2.31 15.48
CA TYR A 15 4.42 2.60 15.89
C TYR A 15 4.90 1.62 16.97
N ALA A 16 6.16 1.20 16.84
CA ALA A 16 6.91 0.51 17.87
C ALA A 16 8.40 0.82 17.64
N THR A 17 9.19 0.64 18.68
CA THR A 17 10.61 0.97 18.62
C THR A 17 11.32 0.12 17.57
N TYR A 18 12.18 0.74 16.80
CA TYR A 18 13.07 0.08 15.84
C TYR A 18 13.79 -1.11 16.48
N GLY A 19 13.86 -2.21 15.74
CA GLY A 19 14.55 -3.43 16.19
C GLY A 19 13.78 -4.28 17.20
N THR A 20 12.51 -3.97 17.48
CA THR A 20 11.71 -4.75 18.43
C THR A 20 10.82 -5.77 17.74
N ARG A 21 10.49 -6.85 18.47
CA ARG A 21 9.52 -7.84 18.01
C ARG A 21 8.14 -7.23 17.82
N LYS A 22 7.75 -6.28 18.65
CA LYS A 22 6.46 -5.59 18.57
C LYS A 22 6.31 -4.89 17.22
N LEU A 23 7.37 -4.26 16.71
CA LEU A 23 7.35 -3.63 15.39
C LEU A 23 7.10 -4.67 14.30
N SER A 24 7.79 -5.80 14.34
CA SER A 24 7.60 -6.89 13.38
C SER A 24 6.16 -7.42 13.38
N VAL A 25 5.57 -7.62 14.56
CA VAL A 25 4.18 -8.05 14.70
C VAL A 25 3.22 -7.02 14.10
N ASN A 26 3.44 -5.74 14.37
CA ASN A 26 2.61 -4.66 13.83
C ASN A 26 2.68 -4.60 12.31
N ILE A 27 3.86 -4.78 11.73
CA ILE A 27 4.07 -4.82 10.28
C ILE A 27 3.31 -6.01 9.68
N LEU A 28 3.42 -7.20 10.25
CA LEU A 28 2.73 -8.39 9.74
C LEU A 28 1.22 -8.21 9.76
N LYS A 29 0.66 -7.56 10.77
CA LYS A 29 -0.77 -7.25 10.82
C LYS A 29 -1.18 -6.31 9.68
N ALA A 30 -0.38 -5.28 9.42
CA ALA A 30 -0.68 -4.31 8.36
C ALA A 30 -0.51 -4.92 6.97
N LEU A 31 0.34 -5.94 6.81
CA LEU A 31 0.57 -6.63 5.54
C LEU A 31 -0.43 -7.75 5.26
N LYS A 32 -1.33 -8.08 6.19
CA LYS A 32 -2.29 -9.16 5.97
C LYS A 32 -3.13 -8.88 4.72
N ASN A 33 -3.05 -9.79 3.73
CA ASN A 33 -3.70 -9.66 2.42
C ASN A 33 -3.27 -8.41 1.65
N ARG A 34 -2.04 -7.97 1.88
CA ARG A 34 -1.44 -6.80 1.22
C ARG A 34 -0.01 -7.10 0.79
N LYS A 35 0.48 -6.35 -0.18
CA LYS A 35 1.88 -6.42 -0.63
C LYS A 35 2.71 -5.24 -0.15
N ALA A 36 2.07 -4.24 0.43
CA ALA A 36 2.74 -3.07 0.97
C ALA A 36 1.99 -2.52 2.16
N CYS A 37 2.71 -1.87 3.05
CA CYS A 37 2.14 -1.08 4.14
C CYS A 37 3.03 0.10 4.46
N LEU A 38 2.47 1.11 5.11
CA LEU A 38 3.22 2.18 5.74
C LEU A 38 3.58 1.76 7.15
N ILE A 39 4.64 2.33 7.69
CA ILE A 39 5.08 2.10 9.07
C ILE A 39 5.14 3.46 9.75
N SER A 40 4.31 3.66 10.77
CA SER A 40 4.25 4.93 11.49
C SER A 40 5.64 5.36 11.94
N ASN A 41 6.06 6.56 11.55
CA ASN A 41 7.34 7.19 11.88
C ASN A 41 8.59 6.49 11.31
N HIS A 42 8.44 5.49 10.45
CA HIS A 42 9.59 4.76 9.86
C HIS A 42 9.64 4.83 8.35
N GLY A 43 8.53 4.60 7.65
CA GLY A 43 8.50 4.57 6.20
C GLY A 43 7.53 3.55 5.64
N GLN A 44 7.97 2.75 4.67
CA GLN A 44 7.13 1.74 4.04
C GLN A 44 7.87 0.42 3.87
N ILE A 45 7.08 -0.65 3.70
CA ILE A 45 7.55 -1.96 3.27
C ILE A 45 6.71 -2.39 2.08
N ALA A 46 7.38 -2.95 1.06
CA ALA A 46 6.74 -3.55 -0.09
C ALA A 46 7.43 -4.88 -0.41
N TYR A 47 6.67 -5.86 -0.88
CA TYR A 47 7.23 -7.12 -1.36
C TYR A 47 6.49 -7.58 -2.62
N ASP A 48 7.16 -8.39 -3.43
CA ASP A 48 6.60 -9.01 -4.61
C ASP A 48 7.46 -10.23 -4.99
N ASP A 49 7.15 -10.86 -6.13
CA ASP A 49 7.81 -12.09 -6.58
C ASP A 49 9.33 -11.94 -6.77
N ASN A 50 9.79 -10.74 -7.11
CA ASN A 50 11.21 -10.44 -7.27
C ASN A 50 11.50 -9.00 -6.85
N LEU A 51 12.78 -8.67 -6.73
CA LEU A 51 13.21 -7.34 -6.28
C LEU A 51 12.76 -6.22 -7.22
N SER A 52 12.80 -6.44 -8.52
CA SER A 52 12.38 -5.45 -9.51
C SER A 52 10.91 -5.07 -9.32
N LYS A 53 10.04 -6.06 -9.16
CA LYS A 53 8.61 -5.84 -8.92
C LYS A 53 8.34 -5.19 -7.57
N ALA A 54 9.08 -5.61 -6.53
CA ALA A 54 8.98 -4.99 -5.21
C ALA A 54 9.36 -3.52 -5.25
N PHE A 55 10.41 -3.17 -6.00
CA PHE A 55 10.86 -1.79 -6.17
C PHE A 55 9.81 -0.96 -6.91
N GLU A 56 9.22 -1.48 -8.00
CA GLU A 56 8.14 -0.81 -8.72
C GLU A 56 6.94 -0.54 -7.81
N LEU A 57 6.58 -1.52 -6.97
CA LEU A 57 5.50 -1.35 -6.01
C LEU A 57 5.83 -0.27 -4.98
N ALA A 58 7.05 -0.23 -4.48
CA ALA A 58 7.48 0.80 -3.53
C ALA A 58 7.41 2.19 -4.15
N GLU A 59 7.82 2.35 -5.40
CA GLU A 59 7.70 3.62 -6.13
C GLU A 59 6.23 4.03 -6.28
N GLU A 60 5.35 3.07 -6.60
CA GLU A 60 3.92 3.34 -6.73
C GLU A 60 3.29 3.78 -5.40
N VAL A 61 3.68 3.17 -4.29
CA VAL A 61 3.23 3.58 -2.95
C VAL A 61 3.65 5.02 -2.65
N GLU A 62 4.87 5.41 -2.99
CA GLU A 62 5.35 6.78 -2.85
C GLU A 62 4.51 7.76 -3.68
N ASN A 63 4.24 7.42 -4.93
CA ASN A 63 3.46 8.26 -5.83
C ASN A 63 2.02 8.41 -5.34
N LEU A 64 1.39 7.33 -4.90
CA LEU A 64 0.03 7.36 -4.35
C LEU A 64 -0.05 8.20 -3.08
N SER A 65 0.95 8.09 -2.21
CA SER A 65 1.02 8.89 -0.98
C SER A 65 1.13 10.37 -1.30
N LEU A 66 1.96 10.74 -2.26
CA LEU A 66 2.12 12.12 -2.71
C LEU A 66 0.83 12.66 -3.32
N GLN A 67 0.17 11.89 -4.18
CA GLN A 67 -1.10 12.25 -4.78
C GLN A 67 -2.18 12.48 -3.73
N TYR A 68 -2.26 11.61 -2.74
CA TYR A 68 -3.22 11.73 -1.65
C TYR A 68 -2.98 12.99 -0.81
N ILE A 69 -1.74 13.25 -0.43
CA ILE A 69 -1.37 14.45 0.31
C ILE A 69 -1.71 15.71 -0.49
N THR A 70 -1.42 15.70 -1.79
CA THR A 70 -1.73 16.83 -2.68
C THR A 70 -3.24 17.04 -2.78
N ALA A 71 -4.01 15.97 -2.93
CA ALA A 71 -5.46 16.03 -2.98
C ALA A 71 -6.07 16.60 -1.69
N LEU A 72 -5.53 16.23 -0.53
CA LEU A 72 -5.97 16.76 0.76
C LEU A 72 -5.73 18.27 0.88
N LYS A 73 -4.69 18.80 0.24
CA LYS A 73 -4.40 20.25 0.23
C LYS A 73 -5.38 21.03 -0.64
N ILE A 74 -5.94 20.39 -1.67
CA ILE A 74 -6.90 21.02 -2.60
C ILE A 74 -8.32 20.92 -2.05
N GLY A 75 -8.66 19.79 -1.42
CA GLY A 75 -9.99 19.53 -0.89
C GLY A 75 -10.10 18.09 -0.42
N LYS A 76 -11.34 17.64 -0.17
CA LYS A 76 -11.57 16.27 0.28
C LYS A 76 -11.48 15.31 -0.91
N PRO A 77 -10.57 14.34 -0.90
CA PRO A 77 -10.45 13.39 -2.00
C PRO A 77 -11.66 12.48 -2.08
N LYS A 78 -12.02 12.08 -3.32
CA LYS A 78 -13.08 11.12 -3.56
C LYS A 78 -12.52 9.71 -3.46
N ILE A 79 -13.10 8.91 -2.58
CA ILE A 79 -12.70 7.52 -2.36
C ILE A 79 -13.61 6.60 -3.18
N LEU A 80 -13.02 5.62 -3.89
CA LEU A 80 -13.78 4.65 -4.68
C LEU A 80 -14.64 3.76 -3.78
N SER A 81 -15.86 3.42 -4.24
CA SER A 81 -16.70 2.44 -3.57
C SER A 81 -16.07 1.05 -3.60
N ASN A 82 -16.50 0.16 -2.70
CA ASN A 82 -16.02 -1.22 -2.69
C ASN A 82 -16.29 -1.95 -4.00
N VAL A 83 -17.45 -1.69 -4.63
CA VAL A 83 -17.80 -2.30 -5.93
C VAL A 83 -16.82 -1.87 -7.02
N GLU A 84 -16.56 -0.57 -7.12
CA GLU A 84 -15.63 -0.03 -8.10
C GLU A 84 -14.20 -0.51 -7.83
N MET A 85 -13.80 -0.57 -6.56
CA MET A 85 -12.49 -1.05 -6.16
C MET A 85 -12.28 -2.53 -6.52
N ASN A 86 -13.31 -3.35 -6.37
CA ASN A 86 -13.24 -4.75 -6.79
C ASN A 86 -13.01 -4.91 -8.29
N LYS A 87 -13.62 -4.05 -9.11
CA LYS A 87 -13.35 -4.02 -10.56
C LYS A 87 -11.90 -3.67 -10.86
N VAL A 88 -11.35 -2.69 -10.15
CA VAL A 88 -9.96 -2.27 -10.32
C VAL A 88 -9.01 -3.38 -9.91
N LEU A 89 -9.29 -4.08 -8.81
CA LEU A 89 -8.48 -5.23 -8.35
C LEU A 89 -8.44 -6.35 -9.39
N ALA A 90 -9.58 -6.66 -10.02
CA ALA A 90 -9.63 -7.66 -11.08
C ALA A 90 -8.78 -7.26 -12.29
N LYS A 91 -8.84 -6.00 -12.70
CA LYS A 91 -8.02 -5.46 -13.79
C LYS A 91 -6.53 -5.48 -13.45
N ALA A 92 -6.16 -5.16 -12.22
CA ALA A 92 -4.77 -5.17 -11.77
C ALA A 92 -4.16 -6.57 -11.84
N LYS A 93 -4.92 -7.62 -11.51
CA LYS A 93 -4.46 -9.01 -11.67
C LYS A 93 -4.13 -9.34 -13.12
N ASN A 94 -4.99 -8.94 -14.05
CA ASN A 94 -4.77 -9.17 -15.49
C ASN A 94 -3.60 -8.35 -16.01
N TYR A 95 -3.45 -7.13 -15.56
CA TYR A 95 -2.35 -6.24 -15.95
C TYR A 95 -0.99 -6.85 -15.61
N LYS A 96 -0.85 -7.46 -14.42
CA LYS A 96 0.41 -8.09 -13.98
C LYS A 96 0.78 -9.33 -14.77
N ARG A 97 -0.15 -9.93 -15.48
CA ARG A 97 0.07 -11.13 -16.31
C ARG A 97 0.44 -10.80 -17.74
N GLY A 98 0.24 -9.57 -18.14
CA GLY A 98 0.52 -9.11 -19.50
C GLY A 98 1.96 -8.77 -19.78
#